data_9b65fed67257a387ceb1b649af0e9d56
#
_entry.id   9b65fed67257a387ceb1b649af0e9d56
#
_cell.length_a   1.000
_cell.length_b   1.000
_cell.length_c   1.000
_cell.angle_alpha   90.00
_cell.angle_beta   90.00
_cell.angle_gamma   90.00
#
_symmetry.space_group_name_H-M   'P 1'
#
loop_
_entity.id
_entity.type
_entity.pdbx_description
1 polymer ?
#
loop_
_entity_poly.entity_id
_entity_poly.type
_entity_poly.pdbx_seq_one_letter_code
_entity_poly.pdbx_strand_id
1 'polypeptide(L)'
;MPEKIVPEKIVAEKITRATAKLFIDAGEAVLKEFTLKDNRRADLIALGQRQKISIIEVKSSRQDFLSDKKWPEYIEFADYFYFAVAEDFPMEILPDAEQCGIILSDGFDSLITRPAPLRPLAGARRAHLIRKLAVTAMGRIEI
;
A
#
# COMPACT_ATOMS: atom_id res chain seq x y z
N MET A 1 -32.72 12.53 4.59
CA MET A 1 -32.34 11.72 3.41
C MET A 1 -31.47 10.57 3.85
N PRO A 2 -31.79 9.36 3.44
CA PRO A 2 -30.91 8.25 3.80
C PRO A 2 -29.53 8.45 3.14
N GLU A 3 -28.48 8.24 3.91
CA GLU A 3 -27.12 8.26 3.38
C GLU A 3 -26.96 7.12 2.37
N LYS A 4 -26.33 7.43 1.25
CA LYS A 4 -25.97 6.39 0.29
C LYS A 4 -24.82 5.56 0.88
N ILE A 5 -25.07 4.26 1.04
CA ILE A 5 -24.01 3.33 1.42
C ILE A 5 -23.12 3.14 0.20
N VAL A 6 -21.85 3.55 0.31
CA VAL A 6 -20.86 3.35 -0.74
C VAL A 6 -20.31 1.93 -0.59
N PRO A 7 -20.35 1.10 -1.64
CA PRO A 7 -19.76 -0.25 -1.57
C PRO A 7 -18.28 -0.20 -1.18
N GLU A 8 -17.85 -1.17 -0.37
CA GLU A 8 -16.44 -1.28 0.08
C GLU A 8 -15.45 -1.26 -1.07
N LYS A 9 -15.79 -1.92 -2.18
CA LYS A 9 -14.93 -1.95 -3.36
C LYS A 9 -14.67 -0.55 -3.91
N ILE A 10 -15.71 0.32 -3.99
CA ILE A 10 -15.56 1.70 -4.47
C ILE A 10 -14.72 2.51 -3.50
N VAL A 11 -14.91 2.31 -2.19
CA VAL A 11 -14.10 2.98 -1.16
C VAL A 11 -12.64 2.56 -1.31
N ALA A 12 -12.37 1.27 -1.43
CA ALA A 12 -11.00 0.76 -1.61
C ALA A 12 -10.35 1.31 -2.88
N GLU A 13 -11.07 1.37 -4.00
CA GLU A 13 -10.54 1.92 -5.25
C GLU A 13 -10.20 3.40 -5.13
N LYS A 14 -11.03 4.19 -4.45
CA LYS A 14 -10.77 5.61 -4.22
C LYS A 14 -9.56 5.83 -3.32
N ILE A 15 -9.44 5.07 -2.24
CA ILE A 15 -8.29 5.13 -1.33
C ILE A 15 -7.01 4.76 -2.09
N THR A 16 -7.06 3.70 -2.88
CA THR A 16 -5.92 3.25 -3.69
C THR A 16 -5.45 4.35 -4.63
N ARG A 17 -6.37 4.97 -5.36
CA ARG A 17 -6.06 6.04 -6.31
C ARG A 17 -5.48 7.27 -5.60
N ALA A 18 -6.10 7.70 -4.52
CA ALA A 18 -5.63 8.85 -3.74
C ALA A 18 -4.25 8.59 -3.13
N THR A 19 -4.00 7.36 -2.68
CA THR A 19 -2.71 6.97 -2.12
C THR A 19 -1.63 6.87 -3.19
N ALA A 20 -1.97 6.32 -4.37
CA ALA A 20 -1.04 6.32 -5.50
C ALA A 20 -0.62 7.75 -5.86
N LYS A 21 -1.56 8.68 -5.90
CA LYS A 21 -1.29 10.09 -6.16
C LYS A 21 -0.33 10.69 -5.13
N LEU A 22 -0.51 10.36 -3.85
CA LEU A 22 0.39 10.84 -2.79
C LEU A 22 1.84 10.48 -3.08
N PHE A 23 2.11 9.24 -3.46
CA PHE A 23 3.47 8.78 -3.75
C PHE A 23 3.98 9.35 -5.08
N ILE A 24 3.15 9.42 -6.11
CA ILE A 24 3.53 10.00 -7.41
C ILE A 24 3.90 11.48 -7.24
N ASP A 25 3.11 12.24 -6.49
CA ASP A 25 3.40 13.66 -6.23
C ASP A 25 4.69 13.83 -5.42
N ALA A 26 5.07 12.83 -4.64
CA ALA A 26 6.35 12.81 -3.93
C ALA A 26 7.53 12.36 -4.81
N GLY A 27 7.31 12.10 -6.09
CA GLY A 27 8.35 11.71 -7.03
C GLY A 27 8.64 10.22 -7.10
N GLU A 28 7.75 9.37 -6.57
CA GLU A 28 7.92 7.93 -6.60
C GLU A 28 7.17 7.29 -7.76
N ALA A 29 7.68 6.17 -8.24
CA ALA A 29 7.00 5.35 -9.23
C ALA A 29 6.10 4.34 -8.52
N VAL A 30 4.89 4.12 -9.04
CA VAL A 30 3.88 3.32 -8.35
C VAL A 30 3.30 2.27 -9.29
N LEU A 31 3.09 1.06 -8.78
CA LEU A 31 2.29 0.02 -9.45
C LEU A 31 1.18 -0.44 -8.52
N LYS A 32 0.01 -0.71 -9.10
CA LYS A 32 -1.10 -1.35 -8.40
C LYS A 32 -1.03 -2.86 -8.56
N GLU A 33 -1.54 -3.57 -7.57
CA GLU A 33 -1.76 -5.02 -7.67
C GLU A 33 -0.51 -5.77 -8.13
N PHE A 34 0.56 -5.62 -7.36
CA PHE A 34 1.84 -6.24 -7.67
C PHE A 34 1.97 -7.57 -6.93
N THR A 35 2.18 -8.65 -7.68
CA THR A 35 2.38 -9.98 -7.10
C THR A 35 3.79 -10.10 -6.55
N LEU A 36 3.91 -10.36 -5.24
CA LEU A 36 5.18 -10.54 -4.56
C LEU A 36 5.65 -11.99 -4.63
N LYS A 37 4.84 -12.92 -4.08
CA LYS A 37 5.15 -14.34 -4.01
C LYS A 37 3.87 -15.10 -3.63
N ASP A 38 3.67 -16.32 -4.17
CA ASP A 38 2.65 -17.26 -3.72
C ASP A 38 1.25 -16.65 -3.54
N ASN A 39 0.70 -16.00 -4.56
CA ASN A 39 -0.62 -15.37 -4.53
C ASN A 39 -0.73 -14.15 -3.60
N ARG A 40 0.37 -13.70 -3.00
CA ARG A 40 0.38 -12.45 -2.24
C ARG A 40 0.56 -11.28 -3.18
N ARG A 41 -0.47 -10.47 -3.25
CA ARG A 41 -0.49 -9.32 -4.15
C ARG A 41 -0.64 -8.05 -3.34
N ALA A 42 0.38 -7.20 -3.40
CA ALA A 42 0.33 -5.89 -2.76
C ALA A 42 -0.67 -5.00 -3.50
N ASP A 43 -1.51 -4.28 -2.78
CA ASP A 43 -2.45 -3.33 -3.38
C ASP A 43 -1.72 -2.22 -4.12
N LEU A 44 -0.70 -1.66 -3.48
CA LEU A 44 0.21 -0.67 -4.07
C LEU A 44 1.64 -0.98 -3.67
N ILE A 45 2.55 -0.75 -4.61
CA ILE A 45 3.98 -0.74 -4.34
C ILE A 45 4.59 0.50 -4.96
N ALA A 46 5.48 1.17 -4.23
CA ALA A 46 6.14 2.39 -4.68
C ALA A 46 7.65 2.22 -4.63
N LEU A 47 8.32 2.73 -5.67
CA LEU A 47 9.77 2.77 -5.75
C LEU A 47 10.20 4.23 -5.72
N GLY A 48 10.88 4.61 -4.66
CA GLY A 48 11.32 5.98 -4.43
C GLY A 48 12.82 6.16 -4.66
N GLN A 49 13.31 7.30 -4.20
CA GLN A 49 14.72 7.63 -4.29
C GLN A 49 15.55 6.65 -3.47
N ARG A 50 16.81 6.46 -3.87
CA ARG A 50 17.74 5.52 -3.26
C ARG A 50 17.21 4.08 -3.28
N GLN A 51 16.34 3.79 -4.24
CA GLN A 51 15.77 2.45 -4.45
C GLN A 51 14.96 1.96 -3.24
N LYS A 52 14.39 2.86 -2.44
CA LYS A 52 13.54 2.48 -1.31
C LYS A 52 12.18 2.00 -1.82
N ILE A 53 11.73 0.89 -1.28
CA ILE A 53 10.47 0.25 -1.67
C ILE A 53 9.46 0.41 -0.54
N SER A 54 8.29 0.94 -0.87
CA SER A 54 7.15 1.02 0.04
C SER A 54 6.04 0.09 -0.45
N ILE A 55 5.45 -0.67 0.47
CA ILE A 55 4.25 -1.45 0.20
C ILE A 55 3.11 -0.86 1.00
N ILE A 56 1.97 -0.69 0.35
CA ILE A 56 0.77 -0.12 0.96
C ILE A 56 -0.39 -1.09 0.77
N GLU A 57 -0.99 -1.53 1.88
CA GLU A 57 -2.20 -2.32 1.89
C GLU A 57 -3.39 -1.42 2.20
N VAL A 58 -4.41 -1.47 1.34
CA VAL A 58 -5.62 -0.67 1.50
C VAL A 58 -6.65 -1.49 2.27
N LYS A 59 -7.18 -0.93 3.35
CA LYS A 59 -8.24 -1.55 4.14
C LYS A 59 -9.44 -0.62 4.19
N SER A 60 -10.59 -1.12 3.70
CA SER A 60 -11.81 -0.32 3.58
C SER A 60 -12.71 -0.42 4.81
N SER A 61 -12.54 -1.44 5.66
CA SER A 61 -13.37 -1.65 6.83
C SER A 61 -12.66 -2.46 7.90
N ARG A 62 -13.22 -2.42 9.11
CA ARG A 62 -12.76 -3.27 10.22
C ARG A 62 -12.73 -4.74 9.83
N GLN A 63 -13.80 -5.23 9.19
CA GLN A 63 -13.91 -6.63 8.78
C GLN A 63 -12.85 -7.00 7.75
N ASP A 64 -12.59 -6.12 6.79
CA ASP A 64 -11.55 -6.31 5.78
C ASP A 64 -10.18 -6.47 6.44
N PHE A 65 -9.86 -5.63 7.42
CA PHE A 65 -8.61 -5.74 8.15
C PHE A 65 -8.53 -7.02 8.98
N LEU A 66 -9.59 -7.35 9.74
CA LEU A 66 -9.59 -8.51 10.63
C LEU A 66 -9.55 -9.84 9.87
N SER A 67 -10.08 -9.88 8.64
CA SER A 67 -10.07 -11.08 7.81
C SER A 67 -8.70 -11.34 7.16
N ASP A 68 -7.86 -10.33 7.06
CA ASP A 68 -6.52 -10.47 6.48
C ASP A 68 -5.51 -10.86 7.55
N LYS A 69 -5.08 -12.11 7.51
CA LYS A 69 -4.05 -12.64 8.43
C LYS A 69 -2.68 -12.73 7.77
N LYS A 70 -2.57 -12.29 6.50
CA LYS A 70 -1.34 -12.44 5.71
C LYS A 70 -0.51 -11.17 5.64
N TRP A 71 -1.05 -10.02 6.06
CA TRP A 71 -0.37 -8.74 5.93
C TRP A 71 1.04 -8.71 6.56
N PRO A 72 1.34 -9.44 7.68
CA PRO A 72 2.70 -9.43 8.23
C PRO A 72 3.76 -9.92 7.25
N GLU A 73 3.39 -10.76 6.29
CA GLU A 73 4.31 -11.29 5.30
C GLU A 73 4.78 -10.23 4.30
N TYR A 74 3.98 -9.17 4.07
CA TYR A 74 4.38 -8.07 3.18
C TYR A 74 5.53 -7.25 3.74
N ILE A 75 5.67 -7.19 5.06
CA ILE A 75 6.71 -6.41 5.73
C ILE A 75 8.11 -6.83 5.28
N GLU A 76 8.31 -8.12 5.01
CA GLU A 76 9.60 -8.66 4.56
C GLU A 76 10.01 -8.19 3.17
N PHE A 77 9.08 -7.65 2.39
CA PHE A 77 9.31 -7.25 1.01
C PHE A 77 9.39 -5.72 0.84
N ALA A 78 9.41 -4.97 1.94
CA ALA A 78 9.40 -3.51 1.86
C ALA A 78 10.37 -2.90 2.86
N ASP A 79 10.98 -1.77 2.46
CA ASP A 79 11.69 -0.89 3.39
C ASP A 79 10.69 -0.18 4.30
N TYR A 80 9.52 0.19 3.74
CA TYR A 80 8.43 0.86 4.46
C TYR A 80 7.13 0.14 4.17
N PHE A 81 6.37 -0.17 5.22
CA PHE A 81 5.06 -0.78 5.09
C PHE A 81 3.98 0.10 5.70
N TYR A 82 2.89 0.34 4.95
CA TYR A 82 1.78 1.20 5.35
C TYR A 82 0.46 0.48 5.21
N PHE A 83 -0.48 0.83 6.10
CA PHE A 83 -1.91 0.66 5.82
C PHE A 83 -2.49 2.00 5.38
N ALA A 84 -3.31 1.98 4.33
CA ALA A 84 -4.08 3.14 3.89
C ALA A 84 -5.55 2.88 4.17
N VAL A 85 -6.19 3.77 4.92
CA VAL A 85 -7.55 3.59 5.43
C VAL A 85 -8.35 4.88 5.30
N ALA A 86 -9.68 4.75 5.31
CA ALA A 86 -10.59 5.90 5.34
C ALA A 86 -10.57 6.57 6.72
N GLU A 87 -11.04 7.81 6.77
CA GLU A 87 -11.03 8.61 8.01
C GLU A 87 -11.86 7.99 9.13
N ASP A 88 -12.93 7.26 8.80
CA ASP A 88 -13.80 6.60 9.77
C ASP A 88 -13.33 5.22 10.19
N PHE A 89 -12.18 4.79 9.70
CA PHE A 89 -11.61 3.48 10.07
C PHE A 89 -11.22 3.46 11.56
N PRO A 90 -11.51 2.35 12.27
CA PRO A 90 -11.16 2.23 13.70
C PRO A 90 -9.64 2.09 13.87
N MET A 91 -8.96 3.18 14.14
CA MET A 91 -7.49 3.23 14.20
C MET A 91 -6.90 2.35 15.29
N GLU A 92 -7.66 2.08 16.35
CA GLU A 92 -7.20 1.28 17.48
C GLU A 92 -6.91 -0.18 17.14
N ILE A 93 -7.45 -0.69 16.01
CA ILE A 93 -7.19 -2.08 15.61
C ILE A 93 -5.95 -2.22 14.73
N LEU A 94 -5.39 -1.10 14.23
CA LEU A 94 -4.20 -1.14 13.39
C LEU A 94 -2.97 -1.48 14.22
N PRO A 95 -1.96 -2.13 13.61
CA PRO A 95 -0.70 -2.42 14.28
C PRO A 95 -0.01 -1.15 14.76
N ASP A 96 0.92 -1.28 15.72
CA ASP A 96 1.60 -0.14 16.29
C ASP A 96 2.65 0.49 15.36
N ALA A 97 3.23 1.60 15.83
CA ALA A 97 4.19 2.38 15.03
C ALA A 97 5.51 1.63 14.75
N GLU A 98 5.81 0.58 15.50
CA GLU A 98 6.99 -0.24 15.26
C GLU A 98 6.78 -1.21 14.10
N GLN A 99 5.53 -1.46 13.72
CA GLN A 99 5.19 -2.42 12.67
C GLN A 99 4.87 -1.75 11.35
N CYS A 100 4.15 -0.64 11.36
CA CYS A 100 3.69 -0.03 10.11
C CYS A 100 3.41 1.46 10.23
N GLY A 101 3.41 2.15 9.10
CA GLY A 101 2.89 3.49 8.97
C GLY A 101 1.39 3.49 8.67
N ILE A 102 0.77 4.65 8.81
CA ILE A 102 -0.66 4.84 8.54
C ILE A 102 -0.83 5.99 7.57
N ILE A 103 -1.65 5.75 6.55
CA ILE A 103 -2.09 6.75 5.59
C ILE A 103 -3.60 6.89 5.73
N LEU A 104 -4.06 8.12 5.92
CA LEU A 104 -5.49 8.46 5.93
C LEU A 104 -5.91 9.01 4.59
N SER A 105 -7.07 8.59 4.11
CA SER A 105 -7.62 9.07 2.86
C SER A 105 -9.07 9.51 3.02
N ASP A 106 -9.43 10.63 2.38
CA ASP A 106 -10.83 11.04 2.24
C ASP A 106 -11.44 10.54 0.92
N GLY A 107 -10.71 9.71 0.18
CA GLY A 107 -11.13 9.20 -1.12
C GLY A 107 -10.70 10.06 -2.30
N PHE A 108 -10.21 11.26 -2.06
CA PHE A 108 -9.69 12.20 -3.07
C PHE A 108 -8.20 12.47 -2.84
N ASP A 109 -7.82 12.70 -1.61
CA ASP A 109 -6.45 12.91 -1.18
C ASP A 109 -6.08 11.94 -0.08
N SER A 110 -4.80 11.73 0.09
CA SER A 110 -4.23 10.88 1.15
C SER A 110 -3.10 11.61 1.85
N LEU A 111 -2.92 11.30 3.13
CA LEU A 111 -1.90 11.91 3.98
C LEU A 111 -1.27 10.84 4.86
N ILE A 112 0.06 10.84 4.96
CA ILE A 112 0.76 9.99 5.92
C ILE A 112 0.56 10.62 7.30
N THR A 113 -0.20 9.94 8.17
CA THR A 113 -0.47 10.40 9.54
C THR A 113 0.48 9.79 10.55
N ARG A 114 1.07 8.65 10.20
CA ARG A 114 2.10 8.00 11.01
C ARG A 114 3.17 7.43 10.08
N PRO A 115 4.43 7.88 10.19
CA PRO A 115 5.47 7.36 9.31
C PRO A 115 5.73 5.88 9.55
N ALA A 116 6.06 5.15 8.49
CA ALA A 116 6.45 3.76 8.61
C ALA A 116 7.88 3.65 9.13
N PRO A 117 8.18 2.65 9.97
CA PRO A 117 9.55 2.38 10.34
C PRO A 117 10.35 1.88 9.14
N LEU A 118 11.61 2.32 9.03
CA LEU A 118 12.52 1.82 8.01
C LEU A 118 13.08 0.46 8.42
N ARG A 119 12.85 -0.53 7.58
CA ARG A 119 13.46 -1.87 7.70
C ARG A 119 14.18 -2.16 6.39
N PRO A 120 15.48 -1.84 6.29
CA PRO A 120 16.21 -1.98 5.03
C PRO A 120 16.16 -3.41 4.50
N LEU A 121 15.75 -3.54 3.24
CA LEU A 121 15.77 -4.82 2.56
C LEU A 121 17.21 -5.27 2.33
N ALA A 122 17.44 -6.59 2.39
CA ALA A 122 18.71 -7.16 1.93
C ALA A 122 18.94 -6.81 0.46
N GLY A 123 20.19 -6.57 0.09
CA GLY A 123 20.53 -6.12 -1.27
C GLY A 123 20.05 -7.07 -2.37
N ALA A 124 20.15 -8.39 -2.14
CA ALA A 124 19.69 -9.38 -3.12
C ALA A 124 18.17 -9.34 -3.31
N ARG A 125 17.41 -9.18 -2.23
CA ARG A 125 15.96 -9.08 -2.30
C ARG A 125 15.52 -7.79 -3.00
N ARG A 126 16.18 -6.68 -2.70
CA ARG A 126 15.95 -5.39 -3.36
C ARG A 126 16.16 -5.50 -4.86
N ALA A 127 17.27 -6.04 -5.28
CA ALA A 127 17.61 -6.20 -6.71
C ALA A 127 16.57 -7.07 -7.41
N HIS A 128 16.16 -8.16 -6.78
CA HIS A 128 15.13 -9.05 -7.32
C HIS A 128 13.78 -8.34 -7.48
N LEU A 129 13.37 -7.60 -6.45
CA LEU A 129 12.08 -6.87 -6.50
C LEU A 129 12.11 -5.77 -7.55
N ILE A 130 13.19 -5.01 -7.66
CA ILE A 130 13.30 -3.95 -8.67
C ILE A 130 13.22 -4.54 -10.08
N ARG A 131 13.92 -5.65 -10.32
CA ARG A 131 13.83 -6.33 -11.61
C ARG A 131 12.39 -6.79 -11.88
N LYS A 132 11.74 -7.38 -10.90
CA LYS A 132 10.36 -7.86 -11.04
C LYS A 132 9.39 -6.71 -11.26
N LEU A 133 9.59 -5.57 -10.60
CA LEU A 133 8.81 -4.36 -10.83
C LEU A 133 8.94 -3.89 -12.29
N ALA A 134 10.16 -3.84 -12.81
CA ALA A 134 10.39 -3.43 -14.18
C ALA A 134 9.71 -4.38 -15.17
N VAL A 135 9.88 -5.68 -14.99
CA VAL A 135 9.28 -6.71 -15.87
C VAL A 135 7.75 -6.62 -15.82
N THR A 136 7.17 -6.46 -14.62
CA THR A 136 5.73 -6.35 -14.44
C THR A 136 5.19 -5.08 -15.10
N ALA A 137 5.84 -3.94 -14.86
CA ALA A 137 5.42 -2.66 -15.43
C ALA A 137 5.48 -2.68 -16.95
N MET A 138 6.58 -3.18 -17.51
CA MET A 138 6.75 -3.29 -18.95
C MET A 138 5.73 -4.24 -19.56
N GLY A 139 5.40 -5.33 -18.87
CA GLY A 139 4.38 -6.27 -19.31
C GLY A 139 2.96 -5.71 -19.33
N ARG A 140 2.71 -4.63 -18.61
CA ARG A 140 1.39 -3.94 -18.59
C ARG A 140 1.26 -2.88 -19.67
N ILE A 141 2.34 -2.56 -20.37
CA ILE A 141 2.32 -1.57 -21.44
C ILE A 141 1.82 -2.24 -22.71
N GLU A 142 0.79 -1.67 -23.31
CA GLU A 142 0.28 -2.13 -24.60
C GLU A 142 1.16 -1.56 -25.73
N ILE A 143 1.50 -2.41 -26.69
CA ILE A 143 2.32 -2.03 -27.83
C ILE A 143 1.45 -1.82 -29.07
#